data_36558d834dfc278cda3cb88bcaa26eab
#
_entry.id   36558d834dfc278cda3cb88bcaa26eab
#
_cell.length_a   1.000
_cell.length_b   1.000
_cell.length_c   1.000
_cell.angle_alpha   90.00
_cell.angle_beta   90.00
_cell.angle_gamma   90.00
#
_symmetry.space_group_name_H-M   'P 1'
#
loop_
_entity.id
_entity.type
_entity.pdbx_description
1 polymer ?
#
loop_
_entity_poly.entity_id
_entity_poly.type
_entity_poly.pdbx_seq_one_letter_code
_entity_poly.pdbx_strand_id
1 'polypeptide(L)'
;NEIAEFAPDLTIAIEPTSSDSNLIDSCDDVIELMDQVDKPNIGAMFDTFHTLYRNEVPTDYIYRLGKRLKHIHLADLDRGPPGSGVVDYVSIIQALRDVEYGGYLAMEIGFNRRNVEPDDMARRAHDYLRSII
;
A
#
# COMPACT_ATOMS: atom_id res chain seq x y z
N ASN A 1 -12.36 -17.32 -5.75
CA ASN A 1 -13.66 -17.02 -6.42
C ASN A 1 -14.83 -17.03 -5.43
N GLU A 2 -14.95 -18.02 -4.55
CA GLU A 2 -16.11 -18.18 -3.65
C GLU A 2 -16.36 -16.92 -2.78
N ILE A 3 -15.32 -16.29 -2.23
CA ILE A 3 -15.48 -15.10 -1.40
C ILE A 3 -15.99 -13.92 -2.23
N ALA A 4 -15.47 -13.72 -3.44
CA ALA A 4 -15.89 -12.64 -4.32
C ALA A 4 -17.35 -12.80 -4.76
N GLU A 5 -17.80 -14.04 -4.98
CA GLU A 5 -19.18 -14.36 -5.33
C GLU A 5 -20.12 -14.28 -4.14
N PHE A 6 -19.65 -14.64 -2.95
CA PHE A 6 -20.44 -14.54 -1.71
C PHE A 6 -20.72 -13.10 -1.31
N ALA A 7 -19.77 -12.19 -1.52
CA ALA A 7 -19.88 -10.80 -1.13
C ALA A 7 -19.61 -9.84 -2.31
N PRO A 8 -20.47 -9.82 -3.34
CA PRO A 8 -20.24 -9.06 -4.57
C PRO A 8 -20.21 -7.55 -4.37
N ASP A 9 -20.85 -7.05 -3.31
CA ASP A 9 -20.90 -5.62 -2.97
C ASP A 9 -19.69 -5.14 -2.17
N LEU A 10 -18.81 -6.05 -1.73
CA LEU A 10 -17.59 -5.71 -1.00
C LEU A 10 -16.40 -5.69 -1.94
N THR A 11 -15.56 -4.68 -1.82
CA THR A 11 -14.25 -4.67 -2.45
C THR A 11 -13.27 -5.47 -1.59
N ILE A 12 -12.61 -6.45 -2.20
CA ILE A 12 -11.56 -7.25 -1.58
C ILE A 12 -10.23 -6.77 -2.15
N ALA A 13 -9.39 -6.20 -1.31
CA ALA A 13 -8.06 -5.74 -1.68
C ALA A 13 -7.02 -6.76 -1.19
N ILE A 14 -6.29 -7.35 -2.13
CA ILE A 14 -5.25 -8.35 -1.83
C ILE A 14 -3.95 -7.61 -1.56
N GLU A 15 -3.32 -7.90 -0.43
CA GLU A 15 -2.04 -7.34 -0.04
C GLU A 15 -0.90 -8.31 -0.32
N PRO A 16 0.06 -7.95 -1.18
CA PRO A 16 1.33 -8.66 -1.26
C PRO A 16 2.17 -8.36 -0.01
N THR A 17 2.44 -9.39 0.80
CA THR A 17 3.16 -9.27 2.06
C THR A 17 4.51 -9.96 1.98
N SER A 18 5.52 -9.24 1.52
CA SER A 18 6.90 -9.75 1.49
C SER A 18 7.36 -10.14 2.90
N SER A 19 8.10 -11.20 3.03
CA SER A 19 8.57 -11.80 4.29
C SER A 19 7.52 -12.59 5.10
N ASP A 20 6.25 -12.24 5.01
CA ASP A 20 5.18 -12.87 5.81
C ASP A 20 4.38 -13.90 5.00
N SER A 21 4.47 -13.84 3.69
CA SER A 21 3.83 -14.78 2.77
C SER A 21 4.85 -15.44 1.84
N ASN A 22 4.53 -16.64 1.39
CA ASN A 22 5.22 -17.34 0.32
C ASN A 22 4.29 -17.64 -0.87
N LEU A 23 3.14 -16.96 -0.94
CA LEU A 23 2.13 -17.13 -1.99
C LEU A 23 1.99 -15.87 -2.84
N ILE A 24 1.73 -14.74 -2.18
CA ILE A 24 1.56 -13.44 -2.82
C ILE A 24 2.48 -12.46 -2.11
N ASP A 25 3.67 -12.25 -2.67
CA ASP A 25 4.68 -11.41 -2.05
C ASP A 25 5.17 -10.26 -2.95
N SER A 26 4.76 -10.23 -4.22
CA SER A 26 5.17 -9.24 -5.21
C SER A 26 3.99 -8.64 -6.00
N CYS A 27 4.28 -7.55 -6.74
CA CYS A 27 3.32 -6.97 -7.68
C CYS A 27 2.89 -7.97 -8.76
N ASP A 28 3.82 -8.79 -9.24
CA ASP A 28 3.53 -9.79 -10.26
C ASP A 28 2.55 -10.84 -9.75
N ASP A 29 2.77 -11.36 -8.54
CA ASP A 29 1.90 -12.38 -7.94
C ASP A 29 0.46 -11.87 -7.74
N VAL A 30 0.29 -10.63 -7.26
CA VAL A 30 -1.06 -10.09 -7.06
C VAL A 30 -1.76 -9.83 -8.38
N ILE A 31 -1.05 -9.38 -9.41
CA ILE A 31 -1.60 -9.20 -10.76
C ILE A 31 -2.03 -10.55 -11.32
N GLU A 32 -1.18 -11.58 -11.26
CA GLU A 32 -1.48 -12.92 -11.72
C GLU A 32 -2.72 -13.49 -11.01
N LEU A 33 -2.78 -13.35 -9.68
CA LEU A 33 -3.94 -13.80 -8.92
C LEU A 33 -5.23 -13.08 -9.32
N MET A 34 -5.18 -11.75 -9.48
CA MET A 34 -6.36 -10.99 -9.93
C MET A 34 -6.83 -11.42 -11.33
N ASP A 35 -5.88 -11.68 -12.24
CA ASP A 35 -6.18 -12.13 -13.60
C ASP A 35 -6.79 -13.55 -13.60
N GLN A 36 -6.33 -14.43 -12.72
CA GLN A 36 -6.91 -15.79 -12.55
C GLN A 36 -8.30 -15.76 -11.91
N VAL A 37 -8.53 -14.85 -10.95
CA VAL A 37 -9.83 -14.72 -10.27
C VAL A 37 -10.86 -14.07 -11.18
N ASP A 38 -10.47 -13.07 -11.94
CA ASP A 38 -11.30 -12.34 -12.91
C ASP A 38 -12.67 -11.90 -12.34
N LYS A 39 -12.66 -11.23 -11.18
CA LYS A 39 -13.86 -10.70 -10.53
C LYS A 39 -13.72 -9.18 -10.33
N PRO A 40 -14.77 -8.39 -10.62
CA PRO A 40 -14.71 -6.93 -10.59
C PRO A 40 -14.54 -6.35 -9.19
N ASN A 41 -14.90 -7.09 -8.17
CA ASN A 41 -14.77 -6.69 -6.76
C ASN A 41 -13.45 -7.13 -6.11
N ILE A 42 -12.54 -7.75 -6.87
CA ILE A 42 -11.17 -8.05 -6.44
C ILE A 42 -10.22 -6.98 -6.97
N GLY A 43 -9.39 -6.48 -6.11
CA GLY A 43 -8.32 -5.55 -6.45
C GLY A 43 -7.09 -5.78 -5.59
N ALA A 44 -6.12 -4.93 -5.73
CA ALA A 44 -4.91 -4.97 -4.93
C ALA A 44 -4.83 -3.80 -3.96
N MET A 45 -4.10 -4.00 -2.91
CA MET A 45 -3.49 -2.94 -2.13
C MET A 45 -1.98 -3.14 -2.11
N PHE A 46 -1.24 -2.13 -1.72
CA PHE A 46 0.16 -2.29 -1.40
C PHE A 46 0.54 -1.48 -0.17
N ASP A 47 1.59 -1.94 0.49
CA ASP A 47 2.25 -1.25 1.57
C ASP A 47 3.67 -0.86 1.13
N THR A 48 4.02 0.40 1.31
CA THR A 48 5.34 0.92 0.97
C THR A 48 6.46 0.19 1.72
N PHE A 49 6.20 -0.31 2.93
CA PHE A 49 7.17 -1.12 3.68
C PHE A 49 7.49 -2.44 2.95
N HIS A 50 6.49 -3.17 2.47
CA HIS A 50 6.70 -4.43 1.77
C HIS A 50 7.42 -4.23 0.43
N THR A 51 7.12 -3.14 -0.30
CA THR A 51 7.84 -2.81 -1.54
C THR A 51 9.33 -2.53 -1.28
N LEU A 52 9.66 -1.81 -0.21
CA LEU A 52 11.05 -1.58 0.20
C LEU A 52 11.77 -2.89 0.54
N TYR A 53 11.11 -3.78 1.27
CA TYR A 53 11.68 -5.06 1.68
C TYR A 53 12.04 -5.93 0.48
N ARG A 54 11.24 -5.85 -0.59
CA ARG A 54 11.46 -6.57 -1.85
C ARG A 54 12.38 -5.84 -2.83
N ASN A 55 12.84 -4.63 -2.51
CA ASN A 55 13.54 -3.72 -3.43
C ASN A 55 12.72 -3.44 -4.71
N GLU A 56 11.40 -3.41 -4.60
CA GLU A 56 10.51 -3.02 -5.67
C GLU A 56 10.27 -1.50 -5.63
N VAL A 57 9.90 -0.93 -6.78
CA VAL A 57 9.64 0.50 -6.91
C VAL A 57 8.17 0.78 -6.66
N PRO A 58 7.79 1.51 -5.59
CA PRO A 58 6.38 1.75 -5.25
C PRO A 58 5.56 2.36 -6.40
N THR A 59 6.15 3.26 -7.19
CA THR A 59 5.47 3.87 -8.33
C THR A 59 5.12 2.87 -9.43
N ASP A 60 5.94 1.83 -9.64
CA ASP A 60 5.64 0.79 -10.61
C ASP A 60 4.38 0.01 -10.22
N TYR A 61 4.20 -0.28 -8.92
CA TYR A 61 2.95 -0.86 -8.41
C TYR A 61 1.74 -0.01 -8.80
N ILE A 62 1.82 1.30 -8.55
CA ILE A 62 0.73 2.24 -8.81
C ILE A 62 0.36 2.25 -10.29
N TYR A 63 1.34 2.41 -11.18
CA TYR A 63 1.10 2.46 -12.62
C TYR A 63 0.59 1.13 -13.18
N ARG A 64 1.15 0.01 -12.73
CA ARG A 64 0.74 -1.34 -13.19
C ARG A 64 -0.65 -1.73 -12.72
N LEU A 65 -1.02 -1.38 -11.50
CA LEU A 65 -2.33 -1.67 -10.95
C LEU A 65 -3.41 -0.70 -11.46
N GLY A 66 -3.10 0.58 -11.59
CA GLY A 66 -4.04 1.59 -12.06
C GLY A 66 -5.36 1.54 -11.30
N LYS A 67 -6.48 1.36 -11.97
CA LYS A 67 -7.82 1.29 -11.36
C LYS A 67 -8.06 0.04 -10.49
N ARG A 68 -7.19 -0.97 -10.58
CA ARG A 68 -7.23 -2.16 -9.71
C ARG A 68 -6.62 -1.92 -8.33
N LEU A 69 -5.90 -0.80 -8.14
CA LEU A 69 -5.41 -0.38 -6.83
C LEU A 69 -6.58 0.14 -6.00
N LYS A 70 -6.88 -0.52 -4.88
CA LYS A 70 -8.04 -0.24 -4.03
C LYS A 70 -7.69 0.39 -2.69
N HIS A 71 -6.51 0.09 -2.17
CA HIS A 71 -6.06 0.62 -0.89
C HIS A 71 -4.55 0.73 -0.83
N ILE A 72 -4.04 1.57 0.07
CA ILE A 72 -2.61 1.80 0.25
C ILE A 72 -2.30 1.92 1.74
N HIS A 73 -1.30 1.17 2.17
CA HIS A 73 -0.63 1.38 3.44
C HIS A 73 0.68 2.14 3.24
N LEU A 74 0.93 3.08 4.12
CA LEU A 74 2.14 3.89 4.12
C LEU A 74 2.93 3.68 5.40
N ALA A 75 4.16 3.23 5.24
CA ALA A 75 5.16 3.18 6.28
C ALA A 75 6.54 3.41 5.65
N ASP A 76 7.43 4.01 6.39
CA ASP A 76 8.83 4.14 6.01
C ASP A 76 9.64 2.97 6.54
N LEU A 77 10.96 3.02 6.42
CA LEU A 77 11.85 1.97 6.90
C LEU A 77 11.54 1.62 8.37
N ASP A 78 11.60 0.32 8.70
CA ASP A 78 11.29 -0.21 10.03
C ASP A 78 9.87 0.14 10.55
N ARG A 79 8.89 0.26 9.65
CA ARG A 79 7.54 0.73 9.98
C ARG A 79 7.54 2.12 10.60
N GLY A 80 8.52 2.94 10.23
CA GLY A 80 8.59 4.34 10.66
C GLY A 80 7.49 5.21 10.03
N PRO A 81 7.23 6.40 10.60
CA PRO A 81 6.26 7.32 10.03
C PRO A 81 6.73 7.84 8.67
N PRO A 82 5.81 8.04 7.70
CA PRO A 82 6.11 8.67 6.43
C PRO A 82 6.96 9.93 6.56
N GLY A 83 8.02 10.01 5.74
CA GLY A 83 8.97 11.12 5.76
C GLY A 83 10.11 11.00 6.77
N SER A 84 10.21 9.88 7.49
CA SER A 84 11.29 9.64 8.45
C SER A 84 12.46 8.79 7.91
N GLY A 85 12.34 8.26 6.70
CA GLY A 85 13.29 7.31 6.12
C GLY A 85 13.62 7.57 4.66
N VAL A 86 13.47 6.55 3.82
CA VAL A 86 14.00 6.53 2.44
C VAL A 86 12.92 6.52 1.36
N VAL A 87 11.64 6.41 1.73
CA VAL A 87 10.54 6.32 0.75
C VAL A 87 10.33 7.67 0.08
N ASP A 88 10.34 7.68 -1.26
CA ASP A 88 10.01 8.87 -2.06
C ASP A 88 8.49 9.05 -2.17
N TYR A 89 7.90 9.62 -1.12
CA TYR A 89 6.45 9.89 -1.09
C TYR A 89 6.02 10.94 -2.12
N VAL A 90 6.90 11.85 -2.53
CA VAL A 90 6.55 12.85 -3.55
C VAL A 90 6.24 12.16 -4.87
N SER A 91 7.10 11.24 -5.30
CA SER A 91 6.87 10.45 -6.51
C SER A 91 5.64 9.53 -6.38
N ILE A 92 5.42 8.93 -5.20
CA ILE A 92 4.22 8.12 -4.92
C ILE A 92 2.94 8.96 -5.09
N ILE A 93 2.87 10.13 -4.46
CA ILE A 93 1.70 11.03 -4.57
C ILE A 93 1.48 11.47 -6.02
N GLN A 94 2.55 11.75 -6.77
CA GLN A 94 2.42 12.09 -8.20
C GLN A 94 1.86 10.90 -9.00
N ALA A 95 2.38 9.69 -8.82
CA ALA A 95 1.88 8.51 -9.50
C ALA A 95 0.40 8.23 -9.17
N LEU A 96 -0.02 8.43 -7.93
CA LEU A 96 -1.42 8.30 -7.52
C LEU A 96 -2.34 9.31 -8.21
N ARG A 97 -1.89 10.55 -8.40
CA ARG A 97 -2.61 11.57 -9.20
C ARG A 97 -2.72 11.15 -10.66
N ASP A 98 -1.64 10.62 -11.23
CA ASP A 98 -1.58 10.22 -12.65
C ASP A 98 -2.57 9.08 -12.96
N VAL A 99 -2.78 8.14 -12.01
CA VAL A 99 -3.76 7.06 -12.17
C VAL A 99 -5.15 7.41 -11.64
N GLU A 100 -5.35 8.65 -11.20
CA GLU A 100 -6.62 9.16 -10.63
C GLU A 100 -7.09 8.32 -9.43
N TYR A 101 -6.16 7.96 -8.52
CA TYR A 101 -6.51 7.24 -7.33
C TYR A 101 -7.35 8.08 -6.39
N GLY A 102 -8.57 7.62 -6.09
CA GLY A 102 -9.51 8.33 -5.20
C GLY A 102 -9.73 7.64 -3.84
N GLY A 103 -8.87 6.67 -3.49
CA GLY A 103 -8.95 5.94 -2.21
C GLY A 103 -8.25 6.67 -1.06
N TYR A 104 -8.11 5.95 0.05
CA TYR A 104 -7.46 6.46 1.26
C TYR A 104 -5.98 6.09 1.29
N LEU A 105 -5.18 6.95 1.93
CA LEU A 105 -3.81 6.67 2.32
C LEU A 105 -3.81 6.35 3.82
N ALA A 106 -3.68 5.08 4.17
CA ALA A 106 -3.66 4.63 5.55
C ALA A 106 -2.22 4.50 6.05
N MET A 107 -1.94 5.04 7.22
CA MET A 107 -0.62 4.90 7.85
C MET A 107 -0.59 3.60 8.65
N GLU A 108 0.28 2.66 8.27
CA GLU A 108 0.53 1.42 8.99
C GLU A 108 1.91 1.46 9.65
N ILE A 109 2.06 2.33 10.64
CA ILE A 109 3.31 2.60 11.34
C ILE A 109 3.44 1.76 12.61
N GLY A 110 4.67 1.27 12.87
CA GLY A 110 4.98 0.51 14.07
C GLY A 110 5.34 1.42 15.25
N PHE A 111 4.79 1.11 16.43
CA PHE A 111 5.08 1.82 17.68
C PHE A 111 6.08 1.06 18.57
N ASN A 112 6.94 0.26 17.97
CA ASN A 112 7.85 -0.65 18.69
C ASN A 112 9.01 0.06 19.41
N ARG A 113 9.20 1.34 19.18
CA ARG A 113 10.25 2.14 19.86
C ARG A 113 9.74 2.62 21.21
N ARG A 114 10.31 2.10 22.28
CA ARG A 114 9.90 2.34 23.68
C ARG A 114 9.86 3.79 24.14
N ASN A 115 10.37 4.73 23.36
CA ASN A 115 10.55 6.16 23.73
C ASN A 115 9.85 7.12 22.78
N VAL A 116 8.86 6.66 22.02
CA VAL A 116 8.14 7.53 21.07
C VAL A 116 6.65 7.50 21.41
N GLU A 117 6.07 8.68 21.58
CA GLU A 117 4.64 8.81 21.81
C GLU A 117 3.89 8.53 20.48
N PRO A 118 2.94 7.58 20.45
CA PRO A 118 2.20 7.22 19.24
C PRO A 118 1.52 8.41 18.55
N ASP A 119 0.94 9.30 19.33
CA ASP A 119 0.25 10.50 18.83
C ASP A 119 1.22 11.45 18.10
N ASP A 120 2.45 11.59 18.59
CA ASP A 120 3.45 12.43 17.94
C ASP A 120 3.92 11.81 16.62
N MET A 121 4.05 10.48 16.56
CA MET A 121 4.39 9.78 15.31
C MET A 121 3.28 9.96 14.27
N ALA A 122 2.04 9.74 14.66
CA ALA A 122 0.89 9.90 13.77
C ALA A 122 0.77 11.35 13.27
N ARG A 123 0.94 12.33 14.15
CA ARG A 123 0.90 13.75 13.80
C ARG A 123 2.00 14.13 12.81
N ARG A 124 3.23 13.70 13.06
CA ARG A 124 4.36 13.98 12.17
C ARG A 124 4.17 13.38 10.78
N ALA A 125 3.70 12.13 10.71
CA ALA A 125 3.38 11.48 9.45
C ALA A 125 2.27 12.22 8.69
N HIS A 126 1.19 12.58 9.38
CA HIS A 126 0.09 13.36 8.83
C HIS A 126 0.57 14.71 8.29
N ASP A 127 1.32 15.49 9.07
CA ASP A 127 1.78 16.82 8.69
C ASP A 127 2.73 16.77 7.49
N TYR A 128 3.62 15.75 7.45
CA TYR A 128 4.47 15.53 6.30
C TYR A 128 3.64 15.23 5.03
N LEU A 129 2.73 14.25 5.10
CA LEU A 129 1.90 13.89 3.93
C LEU A 129 1.05 15.10 3.47
N ARG A 130 0.47 15.85 4.40
CA ARG A 130 -0.30 17.05 4.07
C ARG A 130 0.54 18.13 3.36
N SER A 131 1.84 18.17 3.60
CA SER A 131 2.73 19.15 2.99
C SER A 131 3.07 18.83 1.53
N ILE A 132 2.84 17.58 1.07
CA ILE A 132 3.17 17.12 -0.29
C ILE A 132 1.93 16.75 -1.13
N ILE A 133 0.75 16.67 -0.51
CA ILE A 133 -0.55 16.50 -1.19
C ILE A 133 -1.09 17.86 -1.64
#